data_2b5e01dd8c22f7c2dcb4976c3b1e171a
#
_entry.id   2b5e01dd8c22f7c2dcb4976c3b1e171a
#
_cell.length_a   1.000
_cell.length_b   1.000
_cell.length_c   1.000
_cell.angle_alpha   90.00
_cell.angle_beta   90.00
_cell.angle_gamma   90.00
#
_symmetry.space_group_name_H-M   'P 1'
#
loop_
_entity.id
_entity.type
_entity.pdbx_description
1 polymer ?
#
loop_
_entity_poly.entity_id
_entity_poly.type
_entity_poly.pdbx_seq_one_letter_code
_entity_poly.pdbx_strand_id
1 'polypeptide(L)'
;MEPIVGSGKYTYRVNEEWQRPPAGLDVRACAVSVDSQDRVYCFNRNPEHPVVIFDRDGNFLSSWGAGLFTFPHAIRIVQENGQDVVWLCDEHHQTFQKFTTDGRLLQTIGEKGERSDTGVPADDFSSAAWKKVTHGGGPFNLPTDIAFAPDGSM
;
A
#
# COMPACT_ATOMS: atom_id res chain seq x y z
N MET A 1 -25.99 7.82 14.40
CA MET A 1 -26.03 6.36 14.64
C MET A 1 -24.97 5.77 13.70
N GLU A 2 -23.97 5.10 14.24
CA GLU A 2 -22.90 4.52 13.42
C GLU A 2 -23.47 3.45 12.47
N PRO A 3 -23.08 3.46 11.20
CA PRO A 3 -23.61 2.50 10.23
C PRO A 3 -23.14 1.08 10.56
N ILE A 4 -24.03 0.11 10.33
CA ILE A 4 -23.72 -1.32 10.43
C ILE A 4 -23.63 -1.88 9.02
N VAL A 5 -22.53 -2.59 8.73
CA VAL A 5 -22.24 -3.22 7.44
C VAL A 5 -22.06 -4.72 7.61
N GLY A 6 -22.22 -5.48 6.50
CA GLY A 6 -22.09 -6.93 6.50
C GLY A 6 -23.43 -7.67 6.64
N SER A 7 -23.39 -8.99 6.82
CA SER A 7 -24.58 -9.84 6.92
C SER A 7 -24.34 -11.08 7.79
N GLY A 8 -25.40 -11.64 8.36
CA GLY A 8 -25.36 -12.82 9.20
C GLY A 8 -24.46 -12.63 10.42
N LYS A 9 -23.53 -13.57 10.66
CA LYS A 9 -22.57 -13.49 11.75
C LYS A 9 -21.40 -12.53 11.49
N TYR A 10 -21.27 -11.98 10.29
CA TYR A 10 -20.23 -11.06 9.87
C TYR A 10 -20.81 -9.64 9.74
N THR A 11 -21.33 -9.12 10.84
CA THR A 11 -21.81 -7.74 10.93
C THR A 11 -20.84 -6.90 11.74
N TYR A 12 -20.55 -5.70 11.26
CA TYR A 12 -19.58 -4.79 11.83
C TYR A 12 -20.16 -3.41 11.97
N ARG A 13 -19.83 -2.73 13.06
CA ARG A 13 -20.12 -1.32 13.24
C ARG A 13 -18.97 -0.51 12.65
N VAL A 14 -19.28 0.45 11.80
CA VAL A 14 -18.29 1.38 11.27
C VAL A 14 -17.98 2.42 12.35
N ASN A 15 -16.72 2.53 12.73
CA ASN A 15 -16.24 3.57 13.62
C ASN A 15 -15.53 4.64 12.79
N GLU A 16 -16.25 5.68 12.41
CA GLU A 16 -15.73 6.77 11.58
C GLU A 16 -14.73 7.68 12.33
N GLU A 17 -14.74 7.64 13.66
CA GLU A 17 -13.87 8.44 14.53
C GLU A 17 -12.67 7.63 15.05
N TRP A 18 -12.43 6.42 14.51
CA TRP A 18 -11.34 5.58 14.99
C TRP A 18 -9.98 6.24 14.81
N GLN A 19 -9.70 6.77 13.61
CA GLN A 19 -8.43 7.43 13.33
C GLN A 19 -8.42 8.86 13.89
N ARG A 20 -7.36 9.18 14.62
CA ARG A 20 -7.14 10.50 15.22
C ARG A 20 -5.83 11.11 14.74
N PRO A 21 -5.76 11.55 13.48
CA PRO A 21 -4.57 12.21 12.96
C PRO A 21 -4.40 13.60 13.59
N PRO A 22 -3.16 14.15 13.62
CA PRO A 22 -2.92 15.53 13.99
C PRO A 22 -3.70 16.50 13.09
N ALA A 23 -4.00 17.68 13.62
CA ALA A 23 -4.66 18.72 12.85
C ALA A 23 -3.87 19.05 11.57
N GLY A 24 -4.56 19.05 10.42
CA GLY A 24 -3.97 19.31 9.11
C GLY A 24 -3.40 18.08 8.39
N LEU A 25 -3.30 16.93 9.03
CA LEU A 25 -2.94 15.69 8.36
C LEU A 25 -4.19 15.05 7.72
N ASP A 26 -4.26 15.13 6.39
CA ASP A 26 -5.31 14.47 5.60
C ASP A 26 -4.91 13.02 5.30
N VAL A 27 -5.69 12.05 5.80
CA VAL A 27 -5.46 10.62 5.60
C VAL A 27 -6.46 10.08 4.58
N ARG A 28 -5.98 9.90 3.35
CA ARG A 28 -6.71 9.29 2.22
C ARG A 28 -6.07 7.96 1.87
N ALA A 29 -6.20 6.99 2.78
CA ALA A 29 -5.60 5.68 2.62
C ALA A 29 -6.17 4.94 1.41
N CYS A 30 -5.29 4.44 0.53
CA CYS A 30 -5.66 3.52 -0.54
C CYS A 30 -5.54 2.06 -0.10
N ALA A 31 -4.71 1.78 0.89
CA ALA A 31 -4.52 0.46 1.46
C ALA A 31 -4.08 0.54 2.93
N VAL A 32 -4.33 -0.54 3.67
CA VAL A 32 -3.93 -0.68 5.07
C VAL A 32 -3.31 -2.05 5.33
N SER A 33 -2.40 -2.10 6.30
CA SER A 33 -1.84 -3.35 6.83
C SER A 33 -1.54 -3.19 8.32
N VAL A 34 -1.41 -4.31 9.03
CA VAL A 34 -1.17 -4.30 10.48
C VAL A 34 0.11 -5.09 10.76
N ASP A 35 0.95 -4.59 11.66
CA ASP A 35 2.15 -5.27 12.07
C ASP A 35 1.94 -6.20 13.29
N SER A 36 2.99 -6.90 13.71
CA SER A 36 2.93 -7.85 14.84
C SER A 36 2.68 -7.19 16.20
N GLN A 37 2.69 -5.85 16.28
CA GLN A 37 2.41 -5.07 17.49
C GLN A 37 1.03 -4.40 17.45
N ASP A 38 0.14 -4.84 16.55
CA ASP A 38 -1.19 -4.24 16.31
C ASP A 38 -1.13 -2.76 15.87
N ARG A 39 -0.01 -2.27 15.32
CA ARG A 39 0.04 -0.94 14.73
C ARG A 39 -0.54 -0.99 13.31
N VAL A 40 -1.37 -0.02 12.98
CA VAL A 40 -2.06 0.09 11.70
C VAL A 40 -1.32 1.05 10.80
N TYR A 41 -0.87 0.56 9.67
CA TYR A 41 -0.17 1.33 8.64
C TYR A 41 -1.14 1.64 7.51
N CYS A 42 -1.33 2.92 7.25
CA CYS A 42 -2.13 3.42 6.14
C CYS A 42 -1.22 3.88 5.02
N PHE A 43 -1.31 3.27 3.83
CA PHE A 43 -0.66 3.81 2.65
C PHE A 43 -1.55 4.87 2.05
N ASN A 44 -1.06 6.09 2.02
CA ASN A 44 -1.85 7.30 1.83
C ASN A 44 -1.41 8.02 0.56
N ARG A 45 -2.36 8.63 -0.14
CA ARG A 45 -2.08 9.44 -1.35
C ARG A 45 -1.73 10.90 -1.03
N ASN A 46 -1.39 11.20 0.21
CA ASN A 46 -0.80 12.46 0.61
C ASN A 46 0.71 12.41 0.38
N PRO A 47 1.31 13.24 -0.50
CA PRO A 47 2.74 13.15 -0.82
C PRO A 47 3.67 13.51 0.34
N GLU A 48 3.21 14.29 1.31
CA GLU A 48 3.99 14.64 2.50
C GLU A 48 3.93 13.54 3.57
N HIS A 49 2.87 12.72 3.57
CA HIS A 49 2.62 11.67 4.54
C HIS A 49 2.16 10.37 3.88
N PRO A 50 2.98 9.74 3.01
CA PRO A 50 2.55 8.57 2.26
C PRO A 50 2.29 7.34 3.15
N VAL A 51 3.06 7.15 4.21
CA VAL A 51 2.81 6.10 5.19
C VAL A 51 2.49 6.75 6.52
N VAL A 52 1.29 6.50 7.01
CA VAL A 52 0.78 7.00 8.30
C VAL A 52 0.55 5.82 9.22
N ILE A 53 1.03 5.92 10.45
CA ILE A 53 0.99 4.83 11.42
C ILE A 53 0.16 5.25 12.63
N PHE A 54 -0.79 4.39 12.99
CA PHE A 54 -1.61 4.52 14.18
C PHE A 54 -1.37 3.34 15.13
N ASP A 55 -1.64 3.53 16.41
CA ASP A 55 -1.80 2.40 17.31
C ASP A 55 -3.14 1.69 17.09
N ARG A 56 -3.37 0.57 17.79
CA ARG A 56 -4.62 -0.21 17.69
C ARG A 56 -5.87 0.59 18.08
N ASP A 57 -5.70 1.64 18.87
CA ASP A 57 -6.79 2.49 19.35
C ASP A 57 -7.03 3.71 18.44
N GLY A 58 -6.24 3.86 17.35
CA GLY A 58 -6.37 4.91 16.36
C GLY A 58 -5.62 6.20 16.70
N ASN A 59 -4.74 6.19 17.70
CA ASN A 59 -3.88 7.36 17.98
C ASN A 59 -2.74 7.40 16.98
N PHE A 60 -2.47 8.58 16.42
CA PHE A 60 -1.34 8.80 15.52
C PHE A 60 -0.02 8.54 16.25
N LEU A 61 0.84 7.75 15.63
CA LEU A 61 2.19 7.46 16.12
C LEU A 61 3.24 8.20 15.33
N SER A 62 3.23 8.06 14.00
CA SER A 62 4.24 8.65 13.12
C SER A 62 3.80 8.61 11.67
N SER A 63 4.57 9.29 10.81
CA SER A 63 4.49 9.14 9.36
C SER A 63 5.87 9.23 8.73
N TRP A 64 6.03 8.61 7.54
CA TRP A 64 7.27 8.65 6.79
C TRP A 64 7.02 8.51 5.28
N GLY A 65 8.07 8.69 4.49
CA GLY A 65 8.06 8.48 3.04
C GLY A 65 7.75 9.70 2.20
N ALA A 66 7.81 10.92 2.78
CA ALA A 66 7.56 12.17 2.04
C ALA A 66 8.34 12.22 0.72
N GLY A 67 7.64 12.48 -0.40
CA GLY A 67 8.21 12.58 -1.74
C GLY A 67 8.69 11.27 -2.37
N LEU A 68 8.56 10.11 -1.70
CA LEU A 68 9.04 8.83 -2.25
C LEU A 68 8.10 8.20 -3.28
N PHE A 69 6.81 8.49 -3.21
CA PHE A 69 5.79 7.80 -3.99
C PHE A 69 5.02 8.77 -4.90
N THR A 70 4.59 8.25 -6.06
CA THR A 70 3.78 9.01 -7.03
C THR A 70 2.34 8.54 -7.02
N PHE A 71 2.11 7.22 -7.02
CA PHE A 71 0.77 6.65 -6.99
C PHE A 71 0.70 5.44 -6.07
N PRO A 72 0.60 5.68 -4.74
CA PRO A 72 0.42 4.64 -3.74
C PRO A 72 -0.75 3.71 -4.07
N HIS A 73 -0.55 2.37 -4.02
CA HIS A 73 -1.59 1.41 -4.35
C HIS A 73 -1.77 0.33 -3.30
N ALA A 74 -0.74 -0.40 -2.91
CA ALA A 74 -0.85 -1.46 -1.92
C ALA A 74 0.25 -1.42 -0.86
N ILE A 75 -0.09 -1.89 0.34
CA ILE A 75 0.82 -2.12 1.46
C ILE A 75 0.61 -3.53 2.00
N ARG A 76 1.72 -4.24 2.25
CA ARG A 76 1.73 -5.52 2.95
C ARG A 76 2.81 -5.50 4.02
N ILE A 77 2.46 -5.93 5.22
CA ILE A 77 3.43 -6.16 6.29
C ILE A 77 3.53 -7.66 6.49
N VAL A 78 4.76 -8.15 6.43
CA VAL A 78 5.07 -9.57 6.65
C VAL A 78 6.25 -9.70 7.59
N GLN A 79 6.35 -10.83 8.27
CA GLN A 79 7.49 -11.14 9.11
C GLN A 79 8.57 -11.86 8.32
N GLU A 80 9.77 -11.27 8.30
CA GLU A 80 10.97 -11.89 7.75
C GLU A 80 12.03 -11.98 8.86
N ASN A 81 12.52 -13.18 9.13
CA ASN A 81 13.51 -13.43 10.20
C ASN A 81 13.12 -12.85 11.57
N GLY A 82 11.83 -12.90 11.90
CA GLY A 82 11.31 -12.40 13.18
C GLY A 82 11.17 -10.88 13.27
N GLN A 83 11.29 -10.17 12.14
CA GLN A 83 11.10 -8.72 12.06
C GLN A 83 9.99 -8.39 11.07
N ASP A 84 9.16 -7.40 11.41
CA ASP A 84 8.17 -6.88 10.48
C ASP A 84 8.88 -6.06 9.40
N VAL A 85 8.53 -6.32 8.14
CA VAL A 85 8.95 -5.53 6.98
C VAL A 85 7.72 -5.04 6.23
N VAL A 86 7.84 -3.86 5.64
CA VAL A 86 6.75 -3.17 4.95
C VAL A 86 7.02 -3.20 3.45
N TRP A 87 6.17 -3.90 2.70
CA TRP A 87 6.19 -3.87 1.25
C TRP A 87 5.17 -2.87 0.73
N LEU A 88 5.61 -1.98 -0.14
CA LEU A 88 4.79 -0.93 -0.75
C LEU A 88 4.81 -1.06 -2.28
N CYS A 89 3.63 -0.95 -2.88
CA CYS A 89 3.47 -0.89 -4.32
C CYS A 89 3.19 0.54 -4.75
N ASP A 90 4.04 1.09 -5.61
CA ASP A 90 3.76 2.32 -6.36
C ASP A 90 3.47 1.95 -7.82
N GLU A 91 2.22 2.10 -8.22
CA GLU A 91 1.74 1.73 -9.55
C GLU A 91 2.46 2.51 -10.65
N HIS A 92 2.62 3.84 -10.50
CA HIS A 92 3.26 4.66 -11.51
C HIS A 92 4.79 4.56 -11.52
N HIS A 93 5.40 4.21 -10.39
CA HIS A 93 6.83 3.90 -10.36
C HIS A 93 7.17 2.51 -10.92
N GLN A 94 6.18 1.65 -11.15
CA GLN A 94 6.40 0.29 -11.64
C GLN A 94 7.24 -0.54 -10.67
N THR A 95 7.10 -0.30 -9.36
CA THR A 95 7.96 -0.92 -8.36
C THR A 95 7.20 -1.48 -7.17
N PHE A 96 7.74 -2.56 -6.61
CA PHE A 96 7.54 -2.94 -5.22
C PHE A 96 8.79 -2.62 -4.43
N GLN A 97 8.62 -1.97 -3.29
CA GLN A 97 9.70 -1.56 -2.42
C GLN A 97 9.50 -2.11 -1.02
N LYS A 98 10.57 -2.71 -0.46
CA LYS A 98 10.61 -3.21 0.91
C LYS A 98 11.30 -2.20 1.81
N PHE A 99 10.68 -1.92 2.95
CA PHE A 99 11.19 -1.02 3.96
C PHE A 99 11.18 -1.68 5.34
N THR A 100 11.98 -1.14 6.24
CA THR A 100 11.78 -1.33 7.68
C THR A 100 10.50 -0.59 8.12
N THR A 101 10.00 -0.91 9.30
CA THR A 101 8.79 -0.26 9.86
C THR A 101 8.96 1.24 10.10
N ASP A 102 10.19 1.75 10.18
CA ASP A 102 10.54 3.17 10.32
C ASP A 102 10.90 3.85 9.00
N GLY A 103 10.74 3.15 7.85
CA GLY A 103 10.86 3.75 6.51
C GLY A 103 12.24 3.70 5.87
N ARG A 104 13.20 2.91 6.39
CA ARG A 104 14.47 2.68 5.71
C ARG A 104 14.30 1.67 4.58
N LEU A 105 14.63 2.05 3.34
CA LEU A 105 14.58 1.17 2.17
C LEU A 105 15.54 -0.01 2.32
N LEU A 106 15.04 -1.22 2.06
CA LEU A 106 15.79 -2.48 2.10
C LEU A 106 15.98 -3.10 0.72
N GLN A 107 14.94 -3.02 -0.14
CA GLN A 107 14.95 -3.65 -1.46
C GLN A 107 13.99 -2.93 -2.40
N THR A 108 14.29 -2.96 -3.69
CA THR A 108 13.38 -2.55 -4.76
C THR A 108 13.30 -3.68 -5.79
N ILE A 109 12.08 -4.00 -6.23
CA ILE A 109 11.80 -4.88 -7.36
C ILE A 109 11.13 -4.04 -8.43
N GLY A 110 11.56 -4.19 -9.68
CA GLY A 110 11.21 -3.32 -10.77
C GLY A 110 12.17 -2.14 -10.91
N GLU A 111 12.03 -1.40 -11.98
CA GLU A 111 12.82 -0.21 -12.26
C GLU A 111 11.89 1.00 -12.39
N LYS A 112 12.22 2.07 -11.66
CA LYS A 112 11.35 3.24 -11.56
C LYS A 112 11.08 3.86 -12.92
N GLY A 113 9.79 3.86 -13.29
CA GLY A 113 9.31 4.42 -14.56
C GLY A 113 9.38 3.46 -15.74
N GLU A 114 10.04 2.30 -15.59
CA GLU A 114 10.15 1.30 -16.65
C GLU A 114 8.94 0.37 -16.66
N ARG A 115 8.08 0.54 -17.64
CA ARG A 115 6.94 -0.35 -17.90
C ARG A 115 7.34 -1.48 -18.82
N SER A 116 6.96 -2.69 -18.48
CA SER A 116 7.10 -3.81 -19.40
C SER A 116 6.15 -3.66 -20.59
N ASP A 117 6.59 -4.10 -21.76
CA ASP A 117 5.71 -4.20 -22.94
C ASP A 117 4.66 -5.30 -22.71
N THR A 118 3.41 -4.92 -22.71
CA THR A 118 2.25 -5.80 -22.62
C THR A 118 1.24 -5.52 -23.73
N GLY A 119 1.62 -4.69 -24.72
CA GLY A 119 0.74 -4.15 -25.75
C GLY A 119 -0.01 -2.89 -25.34
N VAL A 120 0.09 -2.48 -24.07
CA VAL A 120 -0.48 -1.21 -23.58
C VAL A 120 0.47 -0.05 -23.90
N PRO A 121 0.02 1.05 -24.53
CA PRO A 121 0.86 2.23 -24.74
C PRO A 121 1.52 2.72 -23.45
N ALA A 122 2.81 3.10 -23.55
CA ALA A 122 3.60 3.48 -22.37
C ALA A 122 3.06 4.70 -21.60
N ASP A 123 2.31 5.56 -22.26
CA ASP A 123 1.66 6.76 -21.72
C ASP A 123 0.21 6.54 -21.29
N ASP A 124 -0.32 5.31 -21.46
CA ASP A 124 -1.69 5.00 -21.05
C ASP A 124 -1.74 4.58 -19.58
N PHE A 125 -2.17 5.49 -18.72
CA PHE A 125 -2.46 5.28 -17.29
C PHE A 125 -3.97 5.27 -16.99
N SER A 126 -4.79 5.08 -18.02
CA SER A 126 -6.24 5.04 -17.82
C SER A 126 -6.68 3.78 -17.07
N SER A 127 -7.77 3.89 -16.31
CA SER A 127 -8.39 2.76 -15.62
C SER A 127 -8.88 1.64 -16.57
N ALA A 128 -8.84 1.86 -17.88
CA ALA A 128 -9.20 0.90 -18.90
C ALA A 128 -7.98 0.30 -19.63
N ALA A 129 -6.77 0.68 -19.25
CA ALA A 129 -5.52 0.21 -19.88
C ALA A 129 -5.41 -1.33 -19.92
N TRP A 130 -5.90 -2.03 -18.88
CA TRP A 130 -5.92 -3.48 -18.81
C TRP A 130 -6.64 -4.16 -19.98
N LYS A 131 -7.61 -3.48 -20.63
CA LYS A 131 -8.32 -4.00 -21.80
C LYS A 131 -7.45 -4.04 -23.05
N LYS A 132 -6.32 -3.38 -23.04
CA LYS A 132 -5.36 -3.31 -24.16
C LYS A 132 -4.22 -4.31 -24.02
N VAL A 133 -4.16 -5.06 -22.91
CA VAL A 133 -3.15 -6.09 -22.68
C VAL A 133 -3.33 -7.20 -23.72
N THR A 134 -2.28 -7.50 -24.49
CA THR A 134 -2.27 -8.52 -25.54
C THR A 134 -1.31 -9.66 -25.25
N HIS A 135 -0.34 -9.44 -24.34
CA HIS A 135 0.67 -10.43 -23.95
C HIS A 135 1.21 -10.13 -22.54
N GLY A 136 1.85 -11.12 -21.93
CA GLY A 136 2.55 -10.94 -20.67
C GLY A 136 3.88 -10.21 -20.87
N GLY A 137 4.31 -9.46 -19.88
CA GLY A 137 5.59 -8.76 -19.82
C GLY A 137 6.15 -8.80 -18.39
N GLY A 138 7.41 -8.40 -18.21
CA GLY A 138 8.06 -8.40 -16.91
C GLY A 138 9.09 -7.28 -16.76
N PRO A 139 9.35 -6.79 -15.53
CA PRO A 139 8.71 -7.29 -14.31
C PRO A 139 7.29 -6.78 -14.11
N PHE A 140 6.98 -5.50 -14.45
CA PHE A 140 5.67 -4.91 -14.15
C PHE A 140 5.14 -4.02 -15.27
N ASN A 141 3.80 -3.94 -15.35
CA ASN A 141 3.09 -2.91 -16.06
C ASN A 141 1.85 -2.51 -15.23
N LEU A 142 1.95 -1.38 -14.51
CA LEU A 142 0.96 -0.87 -13.55
C LEU A 142 0.65 -1.90 -12.44
N PRO A 143 1.64 -2.28 -11.62
CA PRO A 143 1.44 -3.23 -10.54
C PRO A 143 0.50 -2.64 -9.48
N THR A 144 -0.42 -3.44 -8.96
CA THR A 144 -1.44 -2.95 -8.02
C THR A 144 -1.34 -3.59 -6.66
N ASP A 145 -0.86 -4.84 -6.55
CA ASP A 145 -0.75 -5.54 -5.28
C ASP A 145 0.28 -6.68 -5.37
N ILE A 146 0.68 -7.20 -4.21
CA ILE A 146 1.58 -8.32 -4.04
C ILE A 146 0.98 -9.31 -3.03
N ALA A 147 1.09 -10.58 -3.29
CA ALA A 147 0.74 -11.64 -2.37
C ALA A 147 1.96 -12.48 -2.01
N PHE A 148 2.01 -12.97 -0.78
CA PHE A 148 3.07 -13.82 -0.28
C PHE A 148 2.53 -15.22 -0.01
N ALA A 149 3.17 -16.24 -0.57
CA ALA A 149 2.86 -17.61 -0.26
C ALA A 149 3.55 -18.04 1.07
N PRO A 150 3.07 -19.14 1.71
CA PRO A 150 3.64 -19.60 2.98
C PRO A 150 5.13 -19.98 2.90
N ASP A 151 5.64 -20.29 1.71
CA ASP A 151 7.06 -20.62 1.46
C ASP A 151 7.92 -19.37 1.22
N GLY A 152 7.33 -18.16 1.31
CA GLY A 152 8.00 -16.88 1.09
C GLY A 152 8.11 -16.45 -0.37
N SER A 153 7.57 -17.23 -1.31
CA SER A 153 7.47 -16.78 -2.71
C SER A 153 6.42 -15.66 -2.86
N MET A 154 6.59 -14.84 -3.90
CA MET A 154 5.76 -13.68 -4.22
C MET A 154 5.13 -13.82 -5.59
#